data_4c0120e9a057d95a890e20c0fb963afd
#
_entry.id   4c0120e9a057d95a890e20c0fb963afd
#
_cell.length_a   1.000
_cell.length_b   1.000
_cell.length_c   1.000
_cell.angle_alpha   90.00
_cell.angle_beta   90.00
_cell.angle_gamma   90.00
#
_symmetry.space_group_name_H-M   'P 1'
#
loop_
_entity.id
_entity.type
_entity.pdbx_description
1 polymer ?
#
loop_
_entity_poly.entity_id
_entity_poly.type
_entity_poly.pdbx_seq_one_letter_code
_entity_poly.pdbx_strand_id
1 'polypeptide(L)'
;EAIAEQAATLMHTSNIFEVPWQTAAAQKLAEVSGMEEIFFSNSGAESNEGAIKIARKFGHMQGIATPKIIVADHSFHGRTLATLSATGNKKVQEGFAPLVEGFIRVPFGDIEAIEEAAINHPDIVAILVEPIQGEAGVNTAPQGFSYLEEIRQICNQHNWLMMLDEVQ
;
A
#
# COMPACT_ATOMS: atom_id res chain seq x y z
N GLU A 1 -5.54 -32.22 -1.57
CA GLU A 1 -4.36 -33.08 -1.78
C GLU A 1 -3.08 -32.32 -1.42
N ALA A 2 -2.67 -31.27 -2.15
CA ALA A 2 -1.45 -30.50 -1.87
C ALA A 2 -1.35 -29.92 -0.44
N ILE A 3 -2.45 -29.41 0.13
CA ILE A 3 -2.48 -28.91 1.51
C ILE A 3 -2.20 -30.02 2.51
N ALA A 4 -2.81 -31.19 2.34
CA ALA A 4 -2.63 -32.32 3.26
C ALA A 4 -1.19 -32.87 3.19
N GLU A 5 -0.61 -32.93 2.01
CA GLU A 5 0.77 -33.36 1.79
C GLU A 5 1.76 -32.37 2.42
N GLN A 6 1.56 -31.08 2.19
CA GLN A 6 2.43 -30.05 2.77
C GLN A 6 2.29 -29.98 4.30
N ALA A 7 1.09 -30.12 4.85
CA ALA A 7 0.86 -30.16 6.28
C ALA A 7 1.55 -31.34 6.96
N ALA A 8 1.65 -32.50 6.27
CA ALA A 8 2.39 -33.66 6.75
C ALA A 8 3.91 -33.51 6.65
N THR A 9 4.39 -32.58 5.80
CA THR A 9 5.82 -32.36 5.56
C THR A 9 6.36 -31.24 6.45
N LEU A 10 5.79 -30.03 6.34
CA LEU A 10 6.22 -28.85 7.08
C LEU A 10 5.13 -27.78 7.02
N MET A 11 4.56 -27.41 8.17
CA MET A 11 3.55 -26.36 8.25
C MET A 11 4.17 -24.95 8.38
N HIS A 12 5.24 -24.82 9.17
CA HIS A 12 5.90 -23.54 9.42
C HIS A 12 7.34 -23.74 9.88
N THR A 13 8.20 -22.80 9.50
CA THR A 13 9.55 -22.65 10.06
C THR A 13 9.95 -21.17 10.04
N SER A 14 11.03 -20.83 10.76
CA SER A 14 11.57 -19.46 10.77
C SER A 14 12.23 -19.09 9.44
N ASN A 15 12.19 -17.81 9.09
CA ASN A 15 12.85 -17.24 7.91
C ASN A 15 14.38 -17.35 7.89
N ILE A 16 14.98 -17.86 8.97
CA ILE A 16 16.40 -18.22 8.99
C ILE A 16 16.70 -19.52 8.20
N PHE A 17 15.67 -20.27 7.85
CA PHE A 17 15.76 -21.45 7.02
C PHE A 17 15.18 -21.18 5.63
N GLU A 18 15.75 -21.82 4.63
CA GLU A 18 15.19 -21.78 3.29
C GLU A 18 13.92 -22.64 3.20
N VAL A 19 12.84 -22.05 2.68
CA VAL A 19 11.56 -22.73 2.46
C VAL A 19 11.32 -22.84 0.96
N PRO A 20 11.47 -24.02 0.34
CA PRO A 20 11.41 -24.17 -1.12
C PRO A 20 10.11 -23.63 -1.75
N TRP A 21 8.96 -23.87 -1.12
CA TRP A 21 7.68 -23.37 -1.64
C TRP A 21 7.52 -21.86 -1.52
N GLN A 22 8.10 -21.24 -0.50
CA GLN A 22 8.14 -19.78 -0.39
C GLN A 22 9.00 -19.17 -1.51
N THR A 23 10.17 -19.76 -1.76
CA THR A 23 11.06 -19.35 -2.84
C THR A 23 10.38 -19.49 -4.21
N ALA A 24 9.75 -20.63 -4.47
CA ALA A 24 9.03 -20.88 -5.73
C ALA A 24 7.85 -19.90 -5.91
N ALA A 25 7.10 -19.63 -4.85
CA ALA A 25 6.00 -18.66 -4.88
C ALA A 25 6.52 -17.23 -5.14
N ALA A 26 7.62 -16.82 -4.49
CA ALA A 26 8.24 -15.51 -4.70
C ALA A 26 8.71 -15.34 -6.15
N GLN A 27 9.39 -16.33 -6.71
CA GLN A 27 9.83 -16.33 -8.11
C GLN A 27 8.65 -16.19 -9.06
N LYS A 28 7.57 -16.94 -8.84
CA LYS A 28 6.38 -16.86 -9.68
C LYS A 28 5.68 -15.51 -9.58
N LEU A 29 5.56 -14.96 -8.36
CA LEU A 29 4.97 -13.63 -8.16
C LEU A 29 5.82 -12.54 -8.81
N ALA A 30 7.15 -12.58 -8.67
CA ALA A 30 8.05 -11.63 -9.34
C ALA A 30 7.88 -11.68 -10.86
N GLU A 31 7.84 -12.90 -11.45
CA GLU A 31 7.65 -13.10 -12.88
C GLU A 31 6.35 -12.48 -13.41
N VAL A 32 5.22 -12.66 -12.70
CA VAL A 32 3.91 -12.22 -13.18
C VAL A 32 3.58 -10.77 -12.81
N SER A 33 4.17 -10.22 -11.76
CA SER A 33 3.96 -8.84 -11.32
C SER A 33 4.93 -7.84 -11.95
N GLY A 34 6.06 -8.33 -12.48
CA GLY A 34 7.16 -7.47 -12.95
C GLY A 34 7.93 -6.78 -11.81
N MET A 35 7.71 -7.19 -10.56
CA MET A 35 8.48 -6.72 -9.40
C MET A 35 9.73 -7.58 -9.21
N GLU A 36 10.80 -6.98 -8.67
CA GLU A 36 12.07 -7.69 -8.46
C GLU A 36 12.09 -8.48 -7.16
N GLU A 37 11.43 -7.99 -6.12
CA GLU A 37 11.47 -8.55 -4.77
C GLU A 37 10.07 -8.78 -4.21
N ILE A 38 9.92 -9.86 -3.45
CA ILE A 38 8.66 -10.23 -2.80
C ILE A 38 8.88 -10.34 -1.29
N PHE A 39 8.04 -9.65 -0.54
CA PHE A 39 7.96 -9.75 0.91
C PHE A 39 6.63 -10.42 1.32
N PHE A 40 6.71 -11.55 2.01
CA PHE A 40 5.52 -12.24 2.51
C PHE A 40 5.12 -11.74 3.89
N SER A 41 3.83 -11.54 4.08
CA SER A 41 3.21 -11.19 5.36
C SER A 41 1.95 -12.03 5.59
N ASN A 42 1.35 -11.93 6.78
CA ASN A 42 0.19 -12.76 7.11
C ASN A 42 -1.16 -12.15 6.71
N SER A 43 -1.17 -10.88 6.35
CA SER A 43 -2.40 -10.15 6.02
C SER A 43 -2.13 -8.91 5.19
N GLY A 44 -3.16 -8.39 4.50
CA GLY A 44 -3.09 -7.10 3.81
C GLY A 44 -2.73 -5.94 4.75
N ALA A 45 -3.20 -5.95 5.99
CA ALA A 45 -2.82 -4.94 6.98
C ALA A 45 -1.31 -4.95 7.24
N GLU A 46 -0.69 -6.12 7.41
CA GLU A 46 0.76 -6.25 7.58
C GLU A 46 1.53 -5.84 6.31
N SER A 47 1.01 -6.17 5.12
CA SER A 47 1.59 -5.72 3.85
C SER A 47 1.57 -4.20 3.75
N ASN A 48 0.46 -3.56 4.09
CA ASN A 48 0.32 -2.10 4.10
C ASN A 48 1.20 -1.43 5.16
N GLU A 49 1.36 -2.03 6.35
CA GLU A 49 2.35 -1.56 7.34
C GLU A 49 3.78 -1.61 6.75
N GLY A 50 4.11 -2.68 6.03
CA GLY A 50 5.37 -2.81 5.30
C GLY A 50 5.55 -1.71 4.26
N ALA A 51 4.53 -1.48 3.42
CA ALA A 51 4.53 -0.43 2.38
C ALA A 51 4.70 0.97 2.97
N ILE A 52 3.96 1.31 4.04
CA ILE A 52 4.07 2.58 4.76
C ILE A 52 5.50 2.77 5.31
N LYS A 53 6.09 1.72 5.90
CA LYS A 53 7.48 1.76 6.40
C LYS A 53 8.49 1.96 5.27
N ILE A 54 8.31 1.29 4.14
CA ILE A 54 9.15 1.46 2.94
C ILE A 54 9.07 2.91 2.45
N ALA A 55 7.87 3.47 2.31
CA ALA A 55 7.68 4.85 1.88
C ALA A 55 8.38 5.84 2.82
N ARG A 56 8.23 5.68 4.13
CA ARG A 56 8.93 6.52 5.12
C ARG A 56 10.45 6.38 5.03
N LYS A 57 10.95 5.14 4.90
CA LYS A 57 12.38 4.88 4.74
C LYS A 57 12.93 5.52 3.47
N PHE A 58 12.21 5.39 2.36
CA PHE A 58 12.54 6.01 1.08
C PHE A 58 12.64 7.54 1.19
N GLY A 59 11.67 8.20 1.85
CA GLY A 59 11.71 9.64 2.08
C GLY A 59 12.90 10.06 2.94
N HIS A 60 13.20 9.35 4.02
CA HIS A 60 14.39 9.64 4.83
C HIS A 60 15.70 9.48 4.06
N MET A 61 15.79 8.51 3.15
CA MET A 61 16.95 8.36 2.26
C MET A 61 17.11 9.53 1.28
N GLN A 62 16.03 10.26 1.00
CA GLN A 62 16.04 11.50 0.21
C GLN A 62 16.24 12.76 1.06
N GLY A 63 16.47 12.62 2.37
CA GLY A 63 16.65 13.74 3.30
C GLY A 63 15.36 14.40 3.78
N ILE A 64 14.19 13.82 3.49
CA ILE A 64 12.90 14.33 3.95
C ILE A 64 12.68 13.91 5.40
N ALA A 65 12.59 14.88 6.31
CA ALA A 65 12.48 14.61 7.75
C ALA A 65 11.11 14.05 8.18
N THR A 66 10.04 14.47 7.50
CA THR A 66 8.66 14.10 7.81
C THR A 66 7.94 13.58 6.55
N PRO A 67 8.32 12.38 6.04
CA PRO A 67 7.73 11.85 4.82
C PRO A 67 6.23 11.70 4.92
N LYS A 68 5.50 12.16 3.89
CA LYS A 68 4.04 12.06 3.80
C LYS A 68 3.62 11.13 2.66
N ILE A 69 2.48 10.50 2.84
CA ILE A 69 1.87 9.57 1.91
C ILE A 69 0.48 10.08 1.55
N ILE A 70 0.18 10.22 0.27
CA ILE A 70 -1.19 10.49 -0.18
C ILE A 70 -2.01 9.21 -0.08
N VAL A 71 -3.23 9.34 0.46
CA VAL A 71 -4.23 8.27 0.58
C VAL A 71 -5.59 8.79 0.13
N ALA A 72 -6.48 7.91 -0.33
CA ALA A 72 -7.79 8.30 -0.83
C ALA A 72 -8.89 8.29 0.24
N ASP A 73 -9.92 9.11 0.06
CA ASP A 73 -11.17 8.99 0.79
C ASP A 73 -11.84 7.64 0.49
N HIS A 74 -12.59 7.12 1.47
CA HIS A 74 -13.31 5.85 1.39
C HIS A 74 -12.41 4.62 1.19
N SER A 75 -11.09 4.76 1.28
CA SER A 75 -10.16 3.64 1.22
C SER A 75 -10.19 2.77 2.48
N PHE A 76 -9.74 1.53 2.32
CA PHE A 76 -9.53 0.62 3.44
C PHE A 76 -8.16 -0.07 3.32
N HIS A 77 -7.27 0.20 4.27
CA HIS A 77 -5.90 -0.35 4.25
C HIS A 77 -5.58 -1.25 5.45
N GLY A 78 -6.54 -1.43 6.37
CA GLY A 78 -6.38 -2.26 7.55
C GLY A 78 -6.80 -1.56 8.85
N ARG A 79 -6.59 -2.25 9.98
CA ARG A 79 -7.02 -1.78 11.32
C ARG A 79 -5.89 -1.71 12.35
N THR A 80 -4.64 -1.86 11.96
CA THR A 80 -3.48 -1.51 12.78
C THR A 80 -3.34 0.02 12.83
N LEU A 81 -2.61 0.58 13.79
CA LEU A 81 -2.63 2.03 14.00
C LEU A 81 -2.23 2.83 12.75
N ALA A 82 -1.21 2.42 12.00
CA ALA A 82 -0.83 3.17 10.80
C ALA A 82 -1.81 2.91 9.63
N THR A 83 -2.22 1.67 9.39
CA THR A 83 -3.20 1.37 8.33
C THR A 83 -4.58 1.93 8.62
N LEU A 84 -5.00 1.97 9.90
CA LEU A 84 -6.22 2.65 10.34
C LEU A 84 -6.16 4.15 10.04
N SER A 85 -5.00 4.77 10.28
CA SER A 85 -4.79 6.20 9.99
C SER A 85 -4.82 6.49 8.48
N ALA A 86 -4.31 5.58 7.66
CA ALA A 86 -4.36 5.65 6.20
C ALA A 86 -5.78 5.41 5.65
N THR A 87 -6.59 4.57 6.32
CA THR A 87 -7.96 4.22 5.92
C THR A 87 -8.88 5.44 5.85
N GLY A 88 -9.64 5.57 4.76
CA GLY A 88 -10.50 6.72 4.43
C GLY A 88 -11.87 6.74 5.12
N ASN A 89 -12.08 5.98 6.20
CA ASN A 89 -13.35 5.85 6.89
C ASN A 89 -13.24 6.36 8.34
N LYS A 90 -13.79 7.54 8.61
CA LYS A 90 -13.75 8.17 9.93
C LYS A 90 -14.44 7.35 11.04
N LYS A 91 -15.46 6.56 10.69
CA LYS A 91 -16.18 5.73 11.68
C LYS A 91 -15.29 4.66 12.30
N VAL A 92 -14.38 4.06 11.52
CA VAL A 92 -13.47 3.03 12.04
C VAL A 92 -12.30 3.63 12.83
N GLN A 93 -12.06 4.93 12.71
CA GLN A 93 -11.03 5.68 13.46
C GLN A 93 -11.54 6.20 14.81
N GLU A 94 -12.85 6.19 15.03
CA GLU A 94 -13.47 6.73 16.24
C GLU A 94 -12.97 6.01 17.49
N GLY A 95 -12.51 6.77 18.48
CA GLY A 95 -11.97 6.25 19.75
C GLY A 95 -10.50 5.83 19.73
N PHE A 96 -9.80 5.93 18.58
CA PHE A 96 -8.39 5.53 18.44
C PHE A 96 -7.40 6.69 18.27
N ALA A 97 -7.85 7.93 18.49
CA ALA A 97 -6.96 9.08 18.47
C ALA A 97 -5.95 9.04 19.66
N PRO A 98 -4.72 9.58 19.49
CA PRO A 98 -4.22 10.26 18.30
C PRO A 98 -3.85 9.28 17.17
N LEU A 99 -4.24 9.62 15.95
CA LEU A 99 -3.89 8.82 14.78
C LEU A 99 -2.42 9.03 14.42
N VAL A 100 -1.86 8.08 13.64
CA VAL A 100 -0.50 8.19 13.12
C VAL A 100 -0.46 9.29 12.07
N GLU A 101 0.46 10.24 12.22
CA GLU A 101 0.67 11.35 11.31
C GLU A 101 1.42 10.93 10.02
N GLY A 102 1.36 11.80 9.00
CA GLY A 102 2.06 11.62 7.73
C GLY A 102 1.17 11.13 6.59
N PHE A 103 -0.15 11.25 6.71
CA PHE A 103 -1.08 10.95 5.63
C PHE A 103 -1.78 12.23 5.15
N ILE A 104 -1.79 12.43 3.83
CA ILE A 104 -2.55 13.47 3.13
C ILE A 104 -3.71 12.80 2.43
N ARG A 105 -4.92 13.25 2.72
CA ARG A 105 -6.13 12.64 2.19
C ARG A 105 -6.68 13.46 1.03
N VAL A 106 -6.99 12.76 -0.08
CA VAL A 106 -7.60 13.33 -1.28
C VAL A 106 -8.86 12.54 -1.67
N PRO A 107 -9.80 13.12 -2.41
CA PRO A 107 -10.92 12.36 -2.97
C PRO A 107 -10.42 11.24 -3.90
N PHE A 108 -11.08 10.08 -3.88
CA PHE A 108 -10.75 8.97 -4.78
C PHE A 108 -11.08 9.33 -6.24
N GLY A 109 -10.14 9.14 -7.15
CA GLY A 109 -10.29 9.47 -8.57
C GLY A 109 -10.05 10.95 -8.92
N ASP A 110 -9.61 11.78 -7.97
CA ASP A 110 -9.37 13.21 -8.18
C ASP A 110 -7.86 13.47 -8.38
N ILE A 111 -7.46 13.60 -9.65
CA ILE A 111 -6.08 13.87 -10.03
C ILE A 111 -5.70 15.31 -9.69
N GLU A 112 -6.62 16.26 -9.85
CA GLU A 112 -6.36 17.69 -9.55
C GLU A 112 -6.03 17.87 -8.06
N ALA A 113 -6.74 17.15 -7.18
CA ALA A 113 -6.45 17.16 -5.75
C ALA A 113 -5.07 16.56 -5.42
N ILE A 114 -4.61 15.56 -6.17
CA ILE A 114 -3.26 15.00 -6.03
C ILE A 114 -2.20 16.03 -6.45
N GLU A 115 -2.40 16.72 -7.57
CA GLU A 115 -1.50 17.77 -8.06
C GLU A 115 -1.47 18.97 -7.10
N GLU A 116 -2.61 19.37 -6.57
CA GLU A 116 -2.68 20.43 -5.54
C GLU A 116 -1.92 20.02 -4.28
N ALA A 117 -2.07 18.78 -3.84
CA ALA A 117 -1.30 18.24 -2.70
C ALA A 117 0.20 18.27 -2.98
N ALA A 118 0.63 17.95 -4.21
CA ALA A 118 2.04 18.02 -4.63
C ALA A 118 2.63 19.44 -4.49
N ILE A 119 1.86 20.46 -4.84
CA ILE A 119 2.29 21.86 -4.73
C ILE A 119 2.40 22.29 -3.25
N ASN A 120 1.44 21.87 -2.42
CA ASN A 120 1.33 22.31 -1.03
C ASN A 120 2.22 21.52 -0.05
N HIS A 121 2.68 20.34 -0.44
CA HIS A 121 3.40 19.41 0.43
C HIS A 121 4.67 18.85 -0.25
N PRO A 122 5.80 19.56 -0.17
CA PRO A 122 7.06 19.09 -0.78
C PRO A 122 7.67 17.86 -0.08
N ASP A 123 7.09 17.43 1.01
CA ASP A 123 7.48 16.28 1.82
C ASP A 123 6.69 14.99 1.47
N ILE A 124 5.89 15.00 0.41
CA ILE A 124 5.25 13.79 -0.12
C ILE A 124 6.31 12.88 -0.75
N VAL A 125 6.20 11.57 -0.47
CA VAL A 125 7.12 10.54 -0.96
C VAL A 125 6.43 9.37 -1.64
N ALA A 126 5.12 9.25 -1.49
CA ALA A 126 4.35 8.12 -2.03
C ALA A 126 2.87 8.44 -2.17
N ILE A 127 2.21 7.64 -3.01
CA ILE A 127 0.74 7.54 -3.10
C ILE A 127 0.37 6.09 -2.80
N LEU A 128 -0.57 5.87 -1.87
CA LEU A 128 -1.15 4.57 -1.55
C LEU A 128 -2.64 4.59 -1.89
N VAL A 129 -3.05 3.78 -2.85
CA VAL A 129 -4.44 3.69 -3.31
C VAL A 129 -4.84 2.24 -3.62
N GLU A 130 -6.12 1.98 -3.58
CA GLU A 130 -6.72 0.75 -4.11
C GLU A 130 -7.05 0.98 -5.58
N PRO A 131 -6.72 0.06 -6.50
CA PRO A 131 -7.20 0.14 -7.89
C PRO A 131 -8.72 0.10 -7.99
N ILE A 132 -9.33 -0.71 -7.12
CA ILE A 132 -10.78 -0.83 -6.93
C ILE A 132 -11.05 -0.80 -5.42
N GLN A 133 -11.76 0.21 -4.94
CA GLN A 133 -12.14 0.25 -3.53
C GLN A 133 -13.22 -0.79 -3.23
N GLY A 134 -13.01 -1.62 -2.22
CA GLY A 134 -13.90 -2.73 -1.88
C GLY A 134 -14.75 -2.52 -0.63
N GLU A 135 -14.27 -1.76 0.36
CA GLU A 135 -14.95 -1.60 1.66
C GLU A 135 -16.23 -0.74 1.58
N ALA A 136 -16.21 0.35 0.84
CA ALA A 136 -17.35 1.26 0.70
C ALA A 136 -18.28 0.88 -0.48
N GLY A 137 -18.23 -0.34 -0.95
CA GLY A 137 -18.81 -0.83 -2.19
C GLY A 137 -17.71 -1.02 -3.24
N VAL A 138 -18.06 -1.64 -4.36
CA VAL A 138 -17.10 -1.82 -5.47
C VAL A 138 -17.02 -0.51 -6.25
N ASN A 139 -16.06 0.34 -5.89
CA ASN A 139 -15.88 1.65 -6.50
C ASN A 139 -14.64 1.66 -7.40
N THR A 140 -14.82 2.06 -8.63
CA THR A 140 -13.75 2.37 -9.58
C THR A 140 -13.63 3.88 -9.71
N ALA A 141 -12.43 4.38 -10.03
CA ALA A 141 -12.26 5.79 -10.35
C ALA A 141 -13.12 6.17 -11.59
N PRO A 142 -13.67 7.39 -11.67
CA PRO A 142 -14.50 7.83 -12.80
C PRO A 142 -13.79 7.68 -14.16
N GLN A 143 -12.46 7.85 -14.20
CA GLN A 143 -11.62 7.70 -15.37
C GLN A 143 -11.29 6.24 -15.70
N GLY A 144 -11.74 5.28 -14.89
CA GLY A 144 -11.33 3.89 -15.02
C GLY A 144 -9.83 3.70 -14.79
N PHE A 145 -9.19 2.89 -15.59
CA PHE A 145 -7.76 2.60 -15.44
C PHE A 145 -6.82 3.77 -15.78
N SER A 146 -7.27 4.80 -16.53
CA SER A 146 -6.44 5.98 -16.79
C SER A 146 -6.06 6.73 -15.51
N TYR A 147 -6.86 6.64 -14.46
CA TYR A 147 -6.52 7.15 -13.13
C TYR A 147 -5.17 6.61 -12.61
N LEU A 148 -4.94 5.31 -12.75
CA LEU A 148 -3.68 4.70 -12.31
C LEU A 148 -2.50 5.10 -13.22
N GLU A 149 -2.74 5.28 -14.51
CA GLU A 149 -1.72 5.77 -15.45
C GLU A 149 -1.30 7.21 -15.12
N GLU A 150 -2.26 8.07 -14.80
CA GLU A 150 -2.01 9.44 -14.37
C GLU A 150 -1.26 9.49 -13.03
N ILE A 151 -1.66 8.69 -12.02
CA ILE A 151 -0.90 8.53 -10.77
C ILE A 151 0.53 8.08 -11.06
N ARG A 152 0.74 7.13 -11.98
CA ARG A 152 2.08 6.66 -12.34
C ARG A 152 2.93 7.80 -12.93
N GLN A 153 2.34 8.63 -13.78
CA GLN A 153 3.02 9.79 -14.35
C GLN A 153 3.42 10.81 -13.27
N ILE A 154 2.50 11.16 -12.36
CA ILE A 154 2.78 12.05 -11.23
C ILE A 154 3.89 11.49 -10.35
N CYS A 155 3.82 10.21 -9.99
CA CYS A 155 4.86 9.56 -9.19
C CYS A 155 6.23 9.61 -9.88
N ASN A 156 6.28 9.41 -11.20
CA ASN A 156 7.53 9.52 -11.98
C ASN A 156 8.08 10.95 -12.00
N GLN A 157 7.22 11.97 -12.16
CA GLN A 157 7.62 13.38 -12.17
C GLN A 157 8.22 13.84 -10.84
N HIS A 158 7.66 13.38 -9.73
CA HIS A 158 8.04 13.79 -8.39
C HIS A 158 9.02 12.83 -7.70
N ASN A 159 9.40 11.73 -8.35
CA ASN A 159 10.19 10.65 -7.76
C ASN A 159 9.54 10.08 -6.50
N TRP A 160 8.23 9.81 -6.57
CA TRP A 160 7.45 9.20 -5.51
C TRP A 160 7.23 7.70 -5.75
N LEU A 161 7.00 6.96 -4.69
CA LEU A 161 6.56 5.57 -4.79
C LEU A 161 5.06 5.52 -5.12
N MET A 162 4.69 4.68 -6.08
CA MET A 162 3.30 4.28 -6.32
C MET A 162 3.05 2.95 -5.63
N MET A 163 2.14 2.94 -4.68
CA MET A 163 1.80 1.76 -3.89
C MET A 163 0.33 1.41 -4.15
N LEU A 164 0.09 0.19 -4.62
CA LEU A 164 -1.24 -0.31 -4.94
C LEU A 164 -1.64 -1.38 -3.92
N ASP A 165 -2.76 -1.14 -3.23
CA ASP A 165 -3.39 -2.11 -2.36
C ASP A 165 -4.37 -2.94 -3.18
N GLU A 166 -3.95 -4.12 -3.58
CA GLU A 166 -4.71 -5.04 -4.44
C GLU A 166 -5.31 -6.21 -3.65
N VAL A 167 -5.61 -6.02 -2.35
CA VAL A 167 -6.23 -7.05 -1.51
C VAL A 167 -7.60 -7.46 -2.04
N GLN A 168 -8.34 -6.56 -2.66
CA GLN A 168 -9.59 -6.84 -3.36
C GLN A 168 -9.33 -7.03 -4.84
#